data_cabe16333a043ff950343eaf3917c9d8
#
_entry.id   cabe16333a043ff950343eaf3917c9d8
#
_cell.length_a   1.000
_cell.length_b   1.000
_cell.length_c   1.000
_cell.angle_alpha   90.00
_cell.angle_beta   90.00
_cell.angle_gamma   90.00
#
_symmetry.space_group_name_H-M   'P 1'
#
loop_
_entity.id
_entity.type
_entity.pdbx_description
1 polymer ?
#
loop_
_entity_poly.entity_id
_entity_poly.type
_entity_poly.pdbx_seq_one_letter_code
_entity_poly.pdbx_strand_id
1 'polypeptide(L)'
;GLNDIWFMDGTTFMGESVFSQIPDTNWRIAGTGDFNGDGETDILWRYYGEGAYQGLNVIWYMNDAAFVGENVFSQVLDTNWRIEGTGDFNGDGECDILWRYYGTRPAWVWSKAA
;
A
#
# COMPACT_ATOMS: atom_id res chain seq x y z
N GLY A 1 -13.40 8.12 1.16
CA GLY A 1 -13.99 6.80 1.10
C GLY A 1 -14.04 6.08 2.43
N LEU A 2 -15.03 5.24 2.57
CA LEU A 2 -15.14 4.30 3.69
C LEU A 2 -14.14 3.16 3.49
N ASN A 3 -13.54 2.71 4.59
CA ASN A 3 -12.64 1.56 4.60
C ASN A 3 -13.24 0.46 5.46
N ASP A 4 -13.31 -0.73 4.90
CA ASP A 4 -13.96 -1.87 5.55
C ASP A 4 -13.11 -3.12 5.37
N ILE A 5 -12.92 -3.86 6.44
CA ILE A 5 -12.25 -5.16 6.41
C ILE A 5 -13.31 -6.24 6.61
N TRP A 6 -13.38 -7.17 5.66
CA TRP A 6 -14.22 -8.34 5.77
C TRP A 6 -13.41 -9.51 6.33
N PHE A 7 -13.89 -10.07 7.41
CA PHE A 7 -13.30 -11.28 7.97
C PHE A 7 -13.93 -12.49 7.30
N MET A 8 -13.09 -13.34 6.71
CA MET A 8 -13.52 -14.47 5.92
C MET A 8 -13.05 -15.78 6.55
N ASP A 9 -13.87 -16.83 6.39
CA ASP A 9 -13.46 -18.22 6.62
C ASP A 9 -13.60 -18.93 5.27
N GLY A 10 -12.47 -19.11 4.56
CA GLY A 10 -12.50 -19.52 3.17
C GLY A 10 -13.31 -18.52 2.34
N THR A 11 -14.45 -18.96 1.78
CA THR A 11 -15.36 -18.11 1.01
C THR A 11 -16.55 -17.61 1.82
N THR A 12 -16.59 -17.90 3.12
CA THR A 12 -17.70 -17.52 4.00
C THR A 12 -17.40 -16.19 4.69
N PHE A 13 -18.31 -15.24 4.55
CA PHE A 13 -18.25 -13.96 5.27
C PHE A 13 -18.55 -14.19 6.75
N MET A 14 -17.65 -13.74 7.63
CA MET A 14 -17.76 -13.93 9.06
C MET A 14 -18.05 -12.65 9.83
N GLY A 15 -17.88 -11.49 9.21
CA GLY A 15 -18.07 -10.19 9.85
C GLY A 15 -17.21 -9.13 9.21
N GLU A 16 -17.37 -7.89 9.71
CA GLU A 16 -16.63 -6.77 9.17
C GLU A 16 -16.21 -5.77 10.24
N SER A 17 -15.19 -4.98 9.92
CA SER A 17 -14.75 -3.84 10.72
C SER A 17 -14.55 -2.64 9.82
N VAL A 18 -15.36 -1.60 10.01
CA VAL A 18 -15.20 -0.32 9.35
C VAL A 18 -14.19 0.49 10.17
N PHE A 19 -13.13 0.96 9.53
CA PHE A 19 -12.12 1.77 10.20
C PHE A 19 -12.05 3.16 9.56
N SER A 20 -11.09 3.96 9.90
CA SER A 20 -10.97 5.39 9.57
C SER A 20 -11.44 5.74 8.16
N GLN A 21 -12.39 6.67 8.06
CA GLN A 21 -12.85 7.19 6.77
C GLN A 21 -11.84 8.22 6.25
N ILE A 22 -11.46 8.09 4.98
CA ILE A 22 -10.59 9.04 4.28
C ILE A 22 -11.41 9.68 3.17
N PRO A 23 -11.82 10.97 3.30
CA PRO A 23 -12.69 11.61 2.33
C PRO A 23 -12.07 11.76 0.95
N ASP A 24 -10.76 12.02 0.86
CA ASP A 24 -10.08 12.19 -0.42
C ASP A 24 -9.83 10.83 -1.06
N THR A 25 -10.59 10.53 -2.11
CA THR A 25 -10.52 9.25 -2.81
C THR A 25 -9.29 9.09 -3.69
N ASN A 26 -8.43 10.10 -3.80
CA ASN A 26 -7.12 9.96 -4.42
C ASN A 26 -6.14 9.16 -3.55
N TRP A 27 -6.41 9.04 -2.26
CA TRP A 27 -5.74 8.06 -1.42
C TRP A 27 -6.29 6.68 -1.72
N ARG A 28 -5.42 5.78 -2.15
CA ARG A 28 -5.81 4.42 -2.49
C ARG A 28 -5.00 3.42 -1.70
N ILE A 29 -5.66 2.37 -1.27
CA ILE A 29 -4.98 1.21 -0.69
C ILE A 29 -4.21 0.53 -1.82
N ALA A 30 -2.89 0.47 -1.66
CA ALA A 30 -1.99 -0.06 -2.67
C ALA A 30 -1.54 -1.49 -2.34
N GLY A 31 -1.64 -1.88 -1.08
CA GLY A 31 -1.26 -3.22 -0.66
C GLY A 31 -1.38 -3.41 0.84
N THR A 32 -1.09 -4.62 1.28
CA THR A 32 -1.09 -5.00 2.68
C THR A 32 0.10 -5.88 2.98
N GLY A 33 0.51 -5.92 4.23
CA GLY A 33 1.59 -6.78 4.69
C GLY A 33 2.04 -6.36 6.08
N ASP A 34 2.88 -7.18 6.69
CA ASP A 34 3.49 -6.86 7.98
C ASP A 34 4.79 -6.08 7.72
N PHE A 35 4.70 -4.75 7.72
CA PHE A 35 5.84 -3.89 7.38
C PHE A 35 6.78 -3.60 8.54
N ASN A 36 6.35 -3.86 9.78
CA ASN A 36 7.18 -3.62 10.96
C ASN A 36 7.59 -4.90 11.71
N GLY A 37 7.18 -6.07 11.23
CA GLY A 37 7.60 -7.34 11.79
C GLY A 37 6.93 -7.73 13.11
N ASP A 38 5.75 -7.16 13.42
CA ASP A 38 5.04 -7.43 14.67
C ASP A 38 4.01 -8.57 14.57
N GLY A 39 3.89 -9.18 13.40
CA GLY A 39 2.91 -10.24 13.15
C GLY A 39 1.52 -9.75 12.76
N GLU A 40 1.28 -8.45 12.76
CA GLU A 40 0.01 -7.84 12.39
C GLU A 40 0.08 -7.31 10.95
N THR A 41 -1.03 -7.42 10.21
CA THR A 41 -1.09 -6.95 8.83
C THR A 41 -1.35 -5.45 8.79
N ASP A 42 -0.49 -4.72 8.11
CA ASP A 42 -0.55 -3.28 7.94
C ASP A 42 -1.08 -2.90 6.56
N ILE A 43 -1.40 -1.62 6.37
CA ILE A 43 -1.99 -1.12 5.13
C ILE A 43 -1.03 -0.13 4.48
N LEU A 44 -0.77 -0.34 3.19
CA LEU A 44 0.04 0.56 2.37
C LEU A 44 -0.89 1.44 1.55
N TRP A 45 -0.72 2.76 1.71
CA TRP A 45 -1.47 3.79 1.00
C TRP A 45 -0.59 4.52 0.00
N ARG A 46 -1.17 4.91 -1.14
CA ARG A 46 -0.52 5.80 -2.10
C ARG A 46 -1.49 6.87 -2.57
N TYR A 47 -1.00 8.11 -2.66
CA TYR A 47 -1.79 9.25 -3.14
C TYR A 47 -1.61 9.42 -4.64
N TYR A 48 -2.71 9.38 -5.39
CA TYR A 48 -2.71 9.52 -6.85
C TYR A 48 -3.24 10.87 -7.32
N GLY A 49 -3.56 11.79 -6.43
CA GLY A 49 -3.96 13.15 -6.76
C GLY A 49 -2.78 14.06 -7.05
N GLU A 50 -3.08 15.32 -7.30
CA GLU A 50 -2.10 16.37 -7.55
C GLU A 50 -1.81 17.16 -6.27
N GLY A 51 -0.77 18.00 -6.31
CA GLY A 51 -0.41 18.88 -5.21
C GLY A 51 0.68 18.34 -4.32
N ALA A 52 0.69 18.80 -3.06
CA ALA A 52 1.78 18.51 -2.13
C ALA A 52 1.92 17.03 -1.80
N TYR A 53 0.82 16.27 -1.87
CA TYR A 53 0.82 14.85 -1.54
C TYR A 53 1.00 13.94 -2.77
N GLN A 54 1.15 14.50 -3.97
CA GLN A 54 1.26 13.73 -5.20
C GLN A 54 2.35 12.66 -5.08
N GLY A 55 1.96 11.41 -5.25
CA GLY A 55 2.88 10.27 -5.22
C GLY A 55 3.39 9.90 -3.82
N LEU A 56 2.81 10.46 -2.76
CA LEU A 56 3.20 10.14 -1.39
C LEU A 56 2.79 8.71 -1.03
N ASN A 57 3.67 8.01 -0.32
CA ASN A 57 3.44 6.64 0.12
C ASN A 57 3.51 6.56 1.64
N VAL A 58 2.48 5.97 2.24
CA VAL A 58 2.31 5.92 3.68
C VAL A 58 1.96 4.50 4.10
N ILE A 59 2.60 4.02 5.16
CA ILE A 59 2.20 2.77 5.80
C ILE A 59 1.41 3.11 7.05
N TRP A 60 0.23 2.52 7.18
CA TRP A 60 -0.54 2.53 8.40
C TRP A 60 -0.30 1.23 9.14
N TYR A 61 0.25 1.33 10.34
CA TYR A 61 0.42 0.18 11.22
C TYR A 61 -0.91 -0.12 11.89
N MET A 62 -1.31 -1.38 11.82
CA MET A 62 -2.60 -1.84 12.33
C MET A 62 -2.38 -2.86 13.44
N ASN A 63 -3.31 -2.92 14.36
CA ASN A 63 -3.37 -3.98 15.37
C ASN A 63 -4.82 -4.46 15.44
N ASP A 64 -5.07 -5.68 15.01
CA ASP A 64 -6.39 -6.31 14.99
C ASP A 64 -7.45 -5.40 14.34
N ALA A 65 -7.15 -4.93 13.13
CA ALA A 65 -7.99 -4.04 12.32
C ALA A 65 -8.14 -2.62 12.87
N ALA A 66 -7.36 -2.21 13.86
CA ALA A 66 -7.35 -0.85 14.40
C ALA A 66 -6.07 -0.11 14.00
N PHE A 67 -6.21 1.16 13.62
CA PHE A 67 -5.07 2.03 13.31
C PHE A 67 -4.29 2.34 14.59
N VAL A 68 -2.97 2.14 14.57
CA VAL A 68 -2.10 2.44 15.71
C VAL A 68 -0.97 3.41 15.42
N GLY A 69 -0.67 3.67 14.15
CA GLY A 69 0.38 4.62 13.79
C GLY A 69 0.65 4.61 12.30
N GLU A 70 1.49 5.54 11.85
CA GLU A 70 1.83 5.65 10.43
C GLU A 70 3.28 6.04 10.21
N ASN A 71 3.79 5.73 9.02
CA ASN A 71 5.11 6.13 8.57
C ASN A 71 5.04 6.50 7.09
N VAL A 72 5.42 7.74 6.78
CA VAL A 72 5.64 8.18 5.41
C VAL A 72 7.03 7.73 5.00
N PHE A 73 7.16 6.89 3.96
CA PHE A 73 8.47 6.35 3.62
C PHE A 73 9.08 6.88 2.32
N SER A 74 8.26 7.38 1.41
CA SER A 74 8.77 7.92 0.16
C SER A 74 7.72 8.77 -0.56
N GLN A 75 8.19 9.58 -1.50
CA GLN A 75 7.33 10.30 -2.43
C GLN A 75 7.86 10.05 -3.84
N VAL A 76 7.08 9.34 -4.65
CA VAL A 76 7.38 9.06 -6.05
C VAL A 76 6.41 9.88 -6.88
N LEU A 77 6.84 11.07 -7.32
CA LEU A 77 5.99 12.09 -7.91
C LEU A 77 5.25 11.65 -9.16
N ASP A 78 5.91 10.85 -10.01
CA ASP A 78 5.26 10.32 -11.21
C ASP A 78 4.27 9.23 -10.82
N THR A 79 2.97 9.57 -10.85
CA THR A 79 1.90 8.65 -10.45
C THR A 79 1.60 7.58 -11.50
N ASN A 80 2.30 7.57 -12.63
CA ASN A 80 2.30 6.41 -13.52
C ASN A 80 3.05 5.22 -12.93
N TRP A 81 3.89 5.46 -11.93
CA TRP A 81 4.39 4.39 -11.07
C TRP A 81 3.28 3.95 -10.13
N ARG A 82 2.89 2.69 -10.24
CA ARG A 82 1.85 2.12 -9.40
C ARG A 82 2.39 0.96 -8.59
N ILE A 83 1.95 0.89 -7.35
CA ILE A 83 2.20 -0.28 -6.51
C ILE A 83 1.20 -1.36 -6.92
N GLU A 84 1.71 -2.52 -7.33
CA GLU A 84 0.88 -3.63 -7.81
C GLU A 84 0.73 -4.75 -6.79
N GLY A 85 1.60 -4.78 -5.80
CA GLY A 85 1.53 -5.80 -4.78
C GLY A 85 2.64 -5.68 -3.75
N THR A 86 2.58 -6.53 -2.77
CA THR A 86 3.56 -6.62 -1.70
C THR A 86 3.85 -8.09 -1.41
N GLY A 87 5.01 -8.35 -0.87
CA GLY A 87 5.42 -9.70 -0.50
C GLY A 87 6.89 -9.73 -0.16
N ASP A 88 7.36 -10.87 0.33
CA ASP A 88 8.77 -11.09 0.58
C ASP A 88 9.41 -11.67 -0.69
N PHE A 89 9.89 -10.79 -1.58
CA PHE A 89 10.38 -11.20 -2.90
C PHE A 89 11.80 -11.76 -2.87
N ASN A 90 12.58 -11.47 -1.86
CA ASN A 90 13.97 -11.96 -1.75
C ASN A 90 14.18 -12.98 -0.63
N GLY A 91 13.12 -13.34 0.10
CA GLY A 91 13.20 -14.40 1.11
C GLY A 91 13.89 -14.00 2.42
N ASP A 92 13.99 -12.70 2.71
CA ASP A 92 14.67 -12.21 3.91
C ASP A 92 13.75 -12.04 5.13
N GLY A 93 12.45 -12.33 4.98
CA GLY A 93 11.46 -12.17 6.04
C GLY A 93 10.85 -10.78 6.11
N GLU A 94 11.27 -9.84 5.28
CA GLU A 94 10.75 -8.48 5.23
C GLU A 94 9.76 -8.31 4.09
N CYS A 95 8.75 -7.45 4.27
CA CYS A 95 7.75 -7.19 3.26
C CYS A 95 8.28 -6.17 2.24
N ASP A 96 8.29 -6.56 0.96
CA ASP A 96 8.78 -5.76 -0.14
C ASP A 96 7.62 -5.22 -0.99
N ILE A 97 7.92 -4.25 -1.87
CA ILE A 97 6.91 -3.57 -2.69
C ILE A 97 7.20 -3.80 -4.17
N LEU A 98 6.18 -4.25 -4.89
CA LEU A 98 6.23 -4.44 -6.33
C LEU A 98 5.64 -3.23 -7.05
N TRP A 99 6.44 -2.59 -7.88
CA TRP A 99 6.04 -1.43 -8.68
C TRP A 99 5.91 -1.78 -10.16
N ARG A 100 4.98 -1.10 -10.85
CA ARG A 100 4.86 -1.15 -12.31
C ARG A 100 4.65 0.26 -12.86
N TYR A 101 5.35 0.57 -13.96
CA TYR A 101 5.23 1.86 -14.64
C TYR A 101 4.23 1.80 -15.79
N TYR A 102 3.28 2.72 -15.79
CA TYR A 102 2.21 2.80 -16.79
C TYR A 102 2.35 3.97 -17.76
N GLY A 103 3.37 4.80 -17.62
CA GLY A 103 3.63 5.92 -18.50
C GLY A 103 4.59 5.58 -19.65
N THR A 104 5.14 6.62 -20.29
CA THR A 104 6.22 6.46 -21.25
C THR A 104 7.48 6.04 -20.48
N ARG A 105 8.01 4.87 -20.81
CA ARG A 105 9.13 4.27 -20.08
C ARG A 105 10.37 5.16 -20.12
N PRO A 106 10.93 5.52 -18.93
CA PRO A 106 12.24 6.15 -18.88
C PRO A 106 13.33 5.20 -19.39
N ALA A 107 14.34 5.74 -20.10
CA ALA A 107 15.41 4.92 -20.69
C ALA A 107 16.18 4.12 -19.63
N TRP A 108 16.39 4.68 -18.43
CA TRP A 108 17.15 4.02 -17.36
C TRP A 108 16.46 2.74 -16.82
N VAL A 109 15.15 2.64 -16.97
CA VAL A 109 14.40 1.45 -16.52
C VAL A 109 14.84 0.21 -17.30
N TRP A 110 15.10 0.36 -18.61
CA TRP A 110 15.58 -0.77 -19.42
C TRP A 110 16.93 -1.29 -18.99
N SER A 111 17.85 -0.42 -18.63
CA SER A 111 19.18 -0.87 -18.18
C SER A 111 19.11 -1.66 -16.88
N LYS A 112 18.08 -1.42 -16.03
CA LYS A 112 17.84 -2.24 -14.84
C LYS A 112 17.18 -3.57 -15.15
N ALA A 113 16.35 -3.61 -16.18
CA ALA A 113 15.66 -4.83 -16.60
C ALA A 113 16.58 -5.82 -17.32
N ALA A 114 17.67 -5.34 -17.89
CA ALA A 114 18.68 -6.20 -18.51
C ALA A 114 19.53 -6.92 -17.46
#